data_c4a9d9fd079da28617035a0e75ceb3b0
#
_entry.id   c4a9d9fd079da28617035a0e75ceb3b0
#
_cell.length_a   1.000
_cell.length_b   1.000
_cell.length_c   1.000
_cell.angle_alpha   90.00
_cell.angle_beta   90.00
_cell.angle_gamma   90.00
#
_symmetry.space_group_name_H-M   'P 1'
#
loop_
_entity.id
_entity.type
_entity.pdbx_description
1 polymer ?
#
loop_
_entity_poly.entity_id
_entity_poly.type
_entity_poly.pdbx_seq_one_letter_code
_entity_poly.pdbx_strand_id
1 'polypeptide(L)'
;MLVRERTEELEKKLLSPKAAFSADAKRGREETEDPMRTKFQRDRDRILHSNSFRRLKHKTQVYIAPEGDHYRTRMTHTLEVAQIGRTMARALRLNEDLVEAIAMGHDLGHTPFGHVGEQALRDVCGHFEHNEQSVRIVECLENDGRGLNLTEEVKDGMLNHSGNLKAHTLEGGLIKYADRIAYLCHDYDDAENMGLISAKELPDRVRRVLGTTHSSMITAMAVSYTHLTLPTKA
;
A
#
# COMPACT_ATOMS: atom_id res chain seq x y z
N MET A 1 12.17 -0.69 30.63
CA MET A 1 11.50 -0.19 29.43
C MET A 1 11.58 -1.25 28.34
N LEU A 2 10.45 -1.69 27.86
CA LEU A 2 10.34 -2.70 26.79
C LEU A 2 10.80 -2.10 25.44
N VAL A 3 11.18 -2.94 24.48
CA VAL A 3 11.60 -2.48 23.14
C VAL A 3 10.46 -1.72 22.45
N ARG A 4 9.22 -2.21 22.55
CA ARG A 4 8.01 -1.54 22.06
C ARG A 4 7.87 -0.13 22.66
N GLU A 5 7.95 -0.01 23.97
CA GLU A 5 7.81 1.29 24.67
C GLU A 5 8.85 2.31 24.21
N ARG A 6 10.10 1.85 24.02
CA ARG A 6 11.17 2.69 23.47
C ARG A 6 10.85 3.17 22.05
N THR A 7 10.30 2.29 21.20
CA THR A 7 9.91 2.65 19.83
C THR A 7 8.79 3.69 19.85
N GLU A 8 7.76 3.51 20.67
CA GLU A 8 6.65 4.45 20.83
C GLU A 8 7.12 5.82 21.38
N GLU A 9 8.12 5.85 22.25
CA GLU A 9 8.73 7.10 22.68
C GLU A 9 9.53 7.80 21.56
N LEU A 10 10.21 7.02 20.70
CA LEU A 10 10.92 7.56 19.54
C LEU A 10 9.93 8.12 18.50
N GLU A 11 8.80 7.44 18.27
CA GLU A 11 7.72 7.97 17.42
C GLU A 11 7.32 9.39 17.88
N LYS A 12 7.04 9.58 19.17
CA LYS A 12 6.65 10.89 19.72
C LYS A 12 7.71 11.98 19.53
N LYS A 13 8.99 11.62 19.45
CA LYS A 13 10.09 12.57 19.26
C LYS A 13 10.38 12.89 17.80
N LEU A 14 10.19 11.93 16.90
CA LEU A 14 10.66 11.99 15.52
C LEU A 14 9.55 12.28 14.51
N LEU A 15 8.34 11.76 14.77
CA LEU A 15 7.24 11.90 13.84
C LEU A 15 6.60 13.31 13.92
N SER A 16 5.89 13.64 12.85
CA SER A 16 5.05 14.83 12.80
C SER A 16 3.96 14.74 13.88
N PRO A 17 3.56 15.84 14.52
CA PRO A 17 2.40 15.83 15.41
C PRO A 17 1.07 15.41 14.75
N LYS A 18 1.04 15.37 13.42
CA LYS A 18 -0.13 14.92 12.62
C LYS A 18 -0.04 13.44 12.20
N ALA A 19 1.05 12.76 12.52
CA ALA A 19 1.23 11.35 12.24
C ALA A 19 0.35 10.49 13.17
N ALA A 20 0.01 9.30 12.73
CA ALA A 20 -0.60 8.29 13.59
C ALA A 20 0.47 7.65 14.48
N PHE A 21 0.22 7.60 15.79
CA PHE A 21 1.13 7.00 16.77
C PHE A 21 0.69 5.57 17.10
N SER A 22 1.64 4.64 17.10
CA SER A 22 1.36 3.22 17.39
C SER A 22 0.72 3.01 18.76
N ALA A 23 1.09 3.82 19.77
CA ALA A 23 0.54 3.73 21.11
C ALA A 23 -0.97 4.02 21.15
N ASP A 24 -1.45 4.95 20.31
CA ASP A 24 -2.83 5.42 20.29
C ASP A 24 -3.75 4.56 19.38
N ALA A 25 -3.16 3.64 18.61
CA ALA A 25 -3.88 2.80 17.66
C ALA A 25 -4.91 1.90 18.35
N LYS A 26 -6.06 1.71 17.69
CA LYS A 26 -7.21 1.00 18.23
C LYS A 26 -7.42 -0.36 17.56
N ARG A 27 -7.85 -1.36 18.34
CA ARG A 27 -8.23 -2.71 17.87
C ARG A 27 -9.66 -3.03 18.25
N GLY A 28 -10.33 -3.83 17.42
CA GLY A 28 -11.68 -4.29 17.72
C GLY A 28 -11.74 -5.28 18.90
N ARG A 29 -10.69 -6.06 19.13
CA ARG A 29 -10.57 -6.98 20.26
C ARG A 29 -9.32 -6.66 21.05
N GLU A 30 -9.47 -6.55 22.37
CA GLU A 30 -8.33 -6.39 23.28
C GLU A 30 -7.41 -7.61 23.22
N GLU A 31 -6.12 -7.37 23.33
CA GLU A 31 -5.09 -8.39 23.38
C GLU A 31 -3.88 -7.92 24.18
N THR A 32 -3.11 -8.87 24.67
CA THR A 32 -1.84 -8.58 25.36
C THR A 32 -0.87 -7.88 24.41
N GLU A 33 -0.30 -6.77 24.87
CA GLU A 33 0.69 -6.02 24.15
C GLU A 33 1.98 -6.83 23.95
N ASP A 34 2.57 -6.70 22.78
CA ASP A 34 3.83 -7.38 22.47
C ASP A 34 5.02 -6.62 23.12
N PRO A 35 5.98 -7.31 23.75
CA PRO A 35 7.09 -6.63 24.39
C PRO A 35 8.08 -5.99 23.40
N MET A 36 8.09 -6.42 22.14
CA MET A 36 9.07 -5.98 21.13
C MET A 36 8.47 -5.10 20.04
N ARG A 37 7.28 -5.44 19.55
CA ARG A 37 6.66 -4.84 18.36
C ARG A 37 5.54 -3.88 18.73
N THR A 38 5.49 -2.74 18.03
CA THR A 38 4.34 -1.83 18.09
C THR A 38 3.09 -2.46 17.47
N LYS A 39 1.92 -1.84 17.64
CA LYS A 39 0.66 -2.34 17.08
C LYS A 39 0.72 -2.43 15.55
N PHE A 40 1.27 -1.39 14.87
CA PHE A 40 1.38 -1.38 13.41
C PHE A 40 2.37 -2.41 12.89
N GLN A 41 3.49 -2.65 13.59
CA GLN A 41 4.43 -3.71 13.24
C GLN A 41 3.78 -5.10 13.35
N ARG A 42 2.98 -5.32 14.39
CA ARG A 42 2.21 -6.58 14.52
C ARG A 42 1.20 -6.75 13.40
N ASP A 43 0.53 -5.68 12.97
CA ASP A 43 -0.44 -5.74 11.89
C ASP A 43 0.22 -6.09 10.57
N ARG A 44 1.34 -5.44 10.23
CA ARG A 44 2.16 -5.80 9.08
C ARG A 44 2.53 -7.28 9.09
N ASP A 45 3.04 -7.77 10.21
CA ASP A 45 3.46 -9.18 10.34
C ASP A 45 2.27 -10.14 10.18
N ARG A 46 1.11 -9.82 10.73
CA ARG A 46 -0.12 -10.61 10.57
C ARG A 46 -0.56 -10.70 9.12
N ILE A 47 -0.52 -9.57 8.39
CA ILE A 47 -0.84 -9.53 6.97
C ILE A 47 0.17 -10.36 6.18
N LEU A 48 1.46 -10.14 6.39
CA LEU A 48 2.55 -10.83 5.69
C LEU A 48 2.46 -12.36 5.85
N HIS A 49 2.07 -12.85 7.04
CA HIS A 49 1.94 -14.27 7.33
C HIS A 49 0.57 -14.87 6.96
N SER A 50 -0.37 -14.07 6.48
CA SER A 50 -1.70 -14.54 6.06
C SER A 50 -1.66 -15.39 4.79
N ASN A 51 -2.67 -16.25 4.63
CA ASN A 51 -2.82 -17.03 3.40
C ASN A 51 -3.17 -16.14 2.21
N SER A 52 -3.97 -15.11 2.43
CA SER A 52 -4.38 -14.17 1.39
C SER A 52 -3.21 -13.40 0.82
N PHE A 53 -2.25 -12.97 1.64
CA PHE A 53 -1.02 -12.34 1.17
C PHE A 53 -0.20 -13.29 0.27
N ARG A 54 -0.03 -14.56 0.66
CA ARG A 54 0.69 -15.55 -0.15
C ARG A 54 0.03 -15.80 -1.50
N ARG A 55 -1.30 -15.69 -1.58
CA ARG A 55 -2.05 -15.84 -2.85
C ARG A 55 -1.77 -14.73 -3.85
N LEU A 56 -1.29 -13.55 -3.42
CA LEU A 56 -0.95 -12.45 -4.32
C LEU A 56 0.13 -12.81 -5.33
N LYS A 57 0.99 -13.78 -5.02
CA LYS A 57 2.03 -14.27 -5.96
C LYS A 57 1.46 -14.93 -7.22
N HIS A 58 0.21 -15.39 -7.16
CA HIS A 58 -0.47 -16.06 -8.29
C HIS A 58 -1.51 -15.18 -8.98
N LYS A 59 -1.59 -13.90 -8.61
CA LYS A 59 -2.46 -12.92 -9.25
C LYS A 59 -1.59 -12.01 -10.10
N THR A 60 -1.91 -11.92 -11.40
CA THR A 60 -1.23 -11.00 -12.32
C THR A 60 -1.56 -9.55 -11.99
N GLN A 61 -0.66 -8.64 -12.34
CA GLN A 61 -0.92 -7.21 -12.27
C GLN A 61 -1.75 -6.82 -13.52
N VAL A 62 -1.30 -5.96 -14.39
CA VAL A 62 -2.04 -5.52 -15.59
C VAL A 62 -1.84 -6.50 -16.74
N TYR A 63 -0.61 -6.93 -16.97
CA TYR A 63 -0.29 -7.83 -18.06
C TYR A 63 -0.45 -9.29 -17.62
N ILE A 64 -1.19 -10.07 -18.41
CA ILE A 64 -1.26 -11.52 -18.21
C ILE A 64 0.13 -12.06 -18.54
N ALA A 65 0.79 -12.63 -17.53
CA ALA A 65 2.16 -13.10 -17.64
C ALA A 65 2.29 -14.13 -18.79
N PRO A 66 3.02 -13.84 -19.87
CA PRO A 66 3.49 -14.88 -20.78
C PRO A 66 4.55 -15.73 -20.06
N GLU A 67 5.03 -16.78 -20.69
CA GLU A 67 6.05 -17.68 -20.13
C GLU A 67 7.30 -16.90 -19.67
N GLY A 68 7.64 -16.97 -18.38
CA GLY A 68 8.84 -16.33 -17.80
C GLY A 68 8.68 -15.92 -16.33
N ASP A 69 9.81 -15.69 -15.64
CA ASP A 69 9.91 -15.42 -14.21
C ASP A 69 10.01 -13.92 -13.87
N HIS A 70 10.02 -13.04 -14.86
CA HIS A 70 10.33 -11.62 -14.69
C HIS A 70 9.10 -10.70 -14.60
N TYR A 71 7.89 -11.25 -14.69
CA TYR A 71 6.66 -10.46 -14.67
C TYR A 71 6.24 -10.09 -13.25
N ARG A 72 5.73 -8.87 -13.12
CA ARG A 72 5.18 -8.40 -11.84
C ARG A 72 3.90 -9.14 -11.49
N THR A 73 3.86 -9.63 -10.26
CA THR A 73 2.67 -10.16 -9.61
C THR A 73 2.10 -9.11 -8.66
N ARG A 74 0.88 -9.30 -8.18
CA ARG A 74 0.32 -8.42 -7.14
C ARG A 74 1.15 -8.41 -5.86
N MET A 75 1.86 -9.49 -5.56
CA MET A 75 2.77 -9.53 -4.41
C MET A 75 3.95 -8.57 -4.61
N THR A 76 4.61 -8.60 -5.77
CA THR A 76 5.74 -7.70 -6.04
C THR A 76 5.29 -6.25 -6.10
N HIS A 77 4.15 -5.97 -6.74
CA HIS A 77 3.54 -4.64 -6.72
C HIS A 77 3.28 -4.14 -5.29
N THR A 78 2.69 -4.95 -4.43
CA THR A 78 2.44 -4.61 -3.02
C THR A 78 3.71 -4.24 -2.27
N LEU A 79 4.82 -4.96 -2.51
CA LEU A 79 6.14 -4.65 -1.92
C LEU A 79 6.70 -3.31 -2.46
N GLU A 80 6.51 -3.04 -3.74
CA GLU A 80 6.95 -1.80 -4.38
C GLU A 80 6.12 -0.60 -3.87
N VAL A 81 4.81 -0.74 -3.69
CA VAL A 81 3.94 0.26 -3.04
C VAL A 81 4.42 0.55 -1.62
N ALA A 82 4.75 -0.50 -0.85
CA ALA A 82 5.27 -0.34 0.50
C ALA A 82 6.61 0.41 0.51
N GLN A 83 7.52 0.10 -0.40
CA GLN A 83 8.81 0.77 -0.52
C GLN A 83 8.65 2.26 -0.85
N ILE A 84 7.83 2.60 -1.85
CA ILE A 84 7.55 3.99 -2.24
C ILE A 84 6.85 4.73 -1.10
N GLY A 85 5.81 4.14 -0.54
CA GLY A 85 5.03 4.71 0.56
C GLY A 85 5.89 5.03 1.79
N ARG A 86 6.75 4.10 2.22
CA ARG A 86 7.68 4.32 3.34
C ARG A 86 8.68 5.44 3.06
N THR A 87 9.19 5.52 1.83
CA THR A 87 10.10 6.62 1.45
C THR A 87 9.40 7.97 1.56
N MET A 88 8.16 8.06 1.07
CA MET A 88 7.34 9.28 1.19
C MET A 88 6.96 9.58 2.64
N ALA A 89 6.59 8.59 3.43
CA ALA A 89 6.26 8.73 4.85
C ALA A 89 7.46 9.28 5.65
N ARG A 90 8.65 8.75 5.41
CA ARG A 90 9.89 9.23 6.03
C ARG A 90 10.15 10.71 5.71
N ALA A 91 9.99 11.12 4.45
CA ALA A 91 10.15 12.50 4.03
C ALA A 91 9.16 13.45 4.74
N LEU A 92 7.94 12.98 5.02
CA LEU A 92 6.88 13.73 5.69
C LEU A 92 6.87 13.54 7.22
N ARG A 93 7.78 12.75 7.78
CA ARG A 93 7.82 12.34 9.19
C ARG A 93 6.50 11.70 9.66
N LEU A 94 5.89 10.88 8.81
CA LEU A 94 4.73 10.04 9.11
C LEU A 94 5.16 8.65 9.58
N ASN A 95 4.23 7.86 10.09
CA ASN A 95 4.51 6.53 10.62
C ASN A 95 4.73 5.52 9.49
N GLU A 96 5.99 5.12 9.27
CA GLU A 96 6.38 4.17 8.23
C GLU A 96 5.79 2.77 8.44
N ASP A 97 5.65 2.32 9.70
CA ASP A 97 5.10 1.00 10.02
C ASP A 97 3.60 0.92 9.67
N LEU A 98 2.84 2.01 9.91
CA LEU A 98 1.44 2.09 9.48
C LEU A 98 1.31 2.07 7.96
N VAL A 99 2.14 2.88 7.26
CA VAL A 99 2.15 2.91 5.79
C VAL A 99 2.46 1.53 5.22
N GLU A 100 3.46 0.82 5.77
CA GLU A 100 3.84 -0.52 5.33
C GLU A 100 2.71 -1.53 5.57
N ALA A 101 2.06 -1.49 6.74
CA ALA A 101 0.95 -2.38 7.05
C ALA A 101 -0.24 -2.18 6.10
N ILE A 102 -0.62 -0.92 5.81
CA ILE A 102 -1.70 -0.62 4.85
C ILE A 102 -1.31 -1.10 3.46
N ALA A 103 -0.07 -0.79 3.00
CA ALA A 103 0.41 -1.21 1.69
C ALA A 103 0.37 -2.73 1.52
N MET A 104 0.80 -3.50 2.55
CA MET A 104 0.74 -4.97 2.52
C MET A 104 -0.68 -5.51 2.42
N GLY A 105 -1.66 -4.78 2.96
CA GLY A 105 -3.05 -5.23 3.04
C GLY A 105 -3.97 -4.76 1.92
N HIS A 106 -3.62 -3.68 1.20
CA HIS A 106 -4.56 -2.97 0.33
C HIS A 106 -5.16 -3.85 -0.79
N ASP A 107 -4.38 -4.75 -1.38
CA ASP A 107 -4.73 -5.55 -2.55
C ASP A 107 -5.15 -7.00 -2.25
N LEU A 108 -5.29 -7.38 -0.97
CA LEU A 108 -5.65 -8.76 -0.58
C LEU A 108 -6.95 -9.25 -1.24
N GLY A 109 -7.91 -8.34 -1.39
CA GLY A 109 -9.24 -8.60 -1.93
C GLY A 109 -9.33 -8.63 -3.45
N HIS A 110 -8.26 -8.32 -4.17
CA HIS A 110 -8.30 -8.31 -5.63
C HIS A 110 -8.60 -9.69 -6.20
N THR A 111 -9.40 -9.70 -7.26
CA THR A 111 -9.77 -10.90 -8.00
C THR A 111 -8.65 -11.34 -8.95
N PRO A 112 -8.64 -12.62 -9.41
CA PRO A 112 -7.93 -12.98 -10.63
C PRO A 112 -8.33 -12.05 -11.79
N PHE A 113 -7.40 -11.71 -12.66
CA PHE A 113 -7.59 -10.80 -13.80
C PHE A 113 -7.87 -9.33 -13.43
N GLY A 114 -7.50 -8.92 -12.21
CA GLY A 114 -7.55 -7.52 -11.78
C GLY A 114 -8.93 -6.88 -11.92
N HIS A 115 -9.01 -5.68 -12.48
CA HIS A 115 -10.27 -4.95 -12.64
C HIS A 115 -11.28 -5.63 -13.58
N VAL A 116 -10.83 -6.43 -14.54
CA VAL A 116 -11.75 -7.20 -15.41
C VAL A 116 -12.48 -8.27 -14.59
N GLY A 117 -11.77 -8.98 -13.72
CA GLY A 117 -12.38 -9.94 -12.80
C GLY A 117 -13.29 -9.27 -11.75
N GLU A 118 -12.92 -8.09 -11.28
CA GLU A 118 -13.74 -7.27 -10.40
C GLU A 118 -15.05 -6.85 -11.07
N GLN A 119 -14.99 -6.39 -12.33
CA GLN A 119 -16.17 -6.05 -13.10
C GLN A 119 -17.08 -7.28 -13.33
N ALA A 120 -16.50 -8.43 -13.68
CA ALA A 120 -17.25 -9.66 -13.85
C ALA A 120 -18.00 -10.09 -12.57
N LEU A 121 -17.36 -9.96 -11.40
CA LEU A 121 -18.04 -10.21 -10.14
C LEU A 121 -19.13 -9.18 -9.83
N ARG A 122 -18.90 -7.93 -10.15
CA ARG A 122 -19.91 -6.87 -9.99
C ARG A 122 -21.14 -7.15 -10.84
N ASP A 123 -20.95 -7.60 -12.08
CA ASP A 123 -22.04 -7.93 -13.00
C ASP A 123 -22.89 -9.14 -12.50
N VAL A 124 -22.27 -10.10 -11.81
CA VAL A 124 -22.95 -11.29 -11.27
C VAL A 124 -23.56 -11.02 -9.89
N CYS A 125 -22.84 -10.33 -9.01
CA CYS A 125 -23.21 -10.16 -7.60
C CYS A 125 -23.93 -8.82 -7.32
N GLY A 126 -23.98 -7.91 -8.30
CA GLY A 126 -24.55 -6.56 -8.16
C GLY A 126 -23.61 -5.55 -7.51
N HIS A 127 -22.72 -5.98 -6.61
CA HIS A 127 -21.69 -5.13 -5.96
C HIS A 127 -20.46 -5.96 -5.64
N PHE A 128 -19.31 -5.41 -5.97
CA PHE A 128 -18.00 -5.93 -5.56
C PHE A 128 -16.94 -4.84 -5.72
N GLU A 129 -16.21 -4.56 -4.62
CA GLU A 129 -15.06 -3.66 -4.60
C GLU A 129 -13.89 -4.36 -3.90
N HIS A 130 -12.70 -4.35 -4.52
CA HIS A 130 -11.54 -5.08 -4.01
C HIS A 130 -11.05 -4.56 -2.64
N ASN A 131 -11.19 -3.27 -2.40
CA ASN A 131 -10.82 -2.66 -1.13
C ASN A 131 -11.75 -3.11 0.03
N GLU A 132 -13.06 -3.18 -0.20
CA GLU A 132 -14.02 -3.73 0.75
C GLU A 132 -13.75 -5.22 1.00
N GLN A 133 -13.46 -5.96 -0.06
CA GLN A 133 -13.10 -7.37 0.05
C GLN A 133 -11.77 -7.56 0.79
N SER A 134 -10.79 -6.65 0.65
CA SER A 134 -9.53 -6.68 1.42
C SER A 134 -9.80 -6.57 2.91
N VAL A 135 -10.66 -5.64 3.33
CA VAL A 135 -11.06 -5.49 4.72
C VAL A 135 -11.84 -6.72 5.20
N ARG A 136 -12.80 -7.23 4.41
CA ARG A 136 -13.56 -8.44 4.75
C ARG A 136 -12.65 -9.66 4.96
N ILE A 137 -11.60 -9.81 4.16
CA ILE A 137 -10.62 -10.88 4.31
C ILE A 137 -9.96 -10.83 5.68
N VAL A 138 -9.43 -9.66 6.07
CA VAL A 138 -8.68 -9.52 7.33
C VAL A 138 -9.58 -9.49 8.57
N GLU A 139 -10.86 -9.18 8.42
CA GLU A 139 -11.82 -9.18 9.53
C GLU A 139 -12.53 -10.52 9.73
N CYS A 140 -12.89 -11.20 8.64
CA CYS A 140 -13.85 -12.29 8.70
C CYS A 140 -13.38 -13.60 8.05
N LEU A 141 -12.36 -13.61 7.19
CA LEU A 141 -12.03 -14.82 6.43
C LEU A 141 -10.71 -15.48 6.88
N GLU A 142 -9.73 -14.72 7.27
CA GLU A 142 -8.46 -15.27 7.79
C GLU A 142 -8.66 -15.89 9.18
N ASN A 143 -7.72 -16.75 9.59
CA ASN A 143 -7.71 -17.42 10.90
C ASN A 143 -9.01 -18.19 11.19
N ASP A 144 -9.47 -19.00 10.24
CA ASP A 144 -10.70 -19.80 10.39
C ASP A 144 -11.93 -18.95 10.76
N GLY A 145 -12.09 -17.81 10.10
CA GLY A 145 -13.22 -16.91 10.31
C GLY A 145 -13.07 -15.93 11.46
N ARG A 146 -11.97 -15.96 12.22
CA ARG A 146 -11.73 -15.05 13.35
C ARG A 146 -11.11 -13.72 12.96
N GLY A 147 -10.56 -13.63 11.74
CA GLY A 147 -9.85 -12.47 11.25
C GLY A 147 -8.49 -12.24 11.92
N LEU A 148 -7.77 -11.21 11.46
CA LEU A 148 -6.41 -10.89 11.91
C LEU A 148 -6.38 -9.93 13.10
N ASN A 149 -7.50 -9.33 13.51
CA ASN A 149 -7.58 -8.33 14.57
C ASN A 149 -6.60 -7.15 14.32
N LEU A 150 -6.64 -6.58 13.11
CA LEU A 150 -5.84 -5.40 12.76
C LEU A 150 -6.37 -4.14 13.45
N THR A 151 -5.53 -3.11 13.53
CA THR A 151 -5.95 -1.79 14.02
C THR A 151 -6.94 -1.13 13.06
N GLU A 152 -7.77 -0.24 13.59
CA GLU A 152 -8.74 0.53 12.78
C GLU A 152 -8.04 1.41 11.75
N GLU A 153 -6.88 1.96 12.09
CA GLU A 153 -6.06 2.80 11.23
C GLU A 153 -5.58 2.02 9.99
N VAL A 154 -5.18 0.77 10.16
CA VAL A 154 -4.77 -0.10 9.04
C VAL A 154 -5.97 -0.44 8.16
N LYS A 155 -7.11 -0.85 8.76
CA LYS A 155 -8.33 -1.19 8.02
C LYS A 155 -8.90 0.01 7.26
N ASP A 156 -8.92 1.18 7.89
CA ASP A 156 -9.35 2.43 7.26
C ASP A 156 -8.47 2.79 6.06
N GLY A 157 -7.16 2.68 6.21
CA GLY A 157 -6.22 2.90 5.10
C GLY A 157 -6.42 1.90 3.96
N MET A 158 -6.64 0.62 4.26
CA MET A 158 -6.95 -0.42 3.27
C MET A 158 -8.26 -0.14 2.55
N LEU A 159 -9.30 0.29 3.26
CA LEU A 159 -10.62 0.59 2.68
C LEU A 159 -10.57 1.80 1.75
N ASN A 160 -9.84 2.83 2.15
CA ASN A 160 -9.87 4.16 1.50
C ASN A 160 -8.68 4.42 0.56
N HIS A 161 -7.86 3.39 0.23
CA HIS A 161 -6.75 3.55 -0.72
C HIS A 161 -7.24 3.79 -2.15
N SER A 162 -8.44 3.34 -2.51
CA SER A 162 -9.08 3.53 -3.81
C SER A 162 -10.38 4.35 -3.70
N GLY A 163 -10.98 4.68 -4.83
CA GLY A 163 -12.24 5.44 -4.86
C GLY A 163 -12.11 6.90 -4.45
N ASN A 164 -13.23 7.51 -4.01
CA ASN A 164 -13.33 8.94 -3.70
C ASN A 164 -13.26 9.26 -2.21
N LEU A 165 -13.32 8.26 -1.35
CA LEU A 165 -13.23 8.43 0.10
C LEU A 165 -11.81 8.79 0.51
N LYS A 166 -11.69 9.43 1.67
CA LYS A 166 -10.40 9.80 2.27
C LYS A 166 -10.19 8.98 3.52
N ALA A 167 -9.01 8.41 3.67
CA ALA A 167 -8.59 7.80 4.93
C ALA A 167 -8.51 8.85 6.05
N HIS A 168 -8.74 8.42 7.27
CA HIS A 168 -8.70 9.30 8.45
C HIS A 168 -7.27 9.72 8.83
N THR A 169 -6.27 8.88 8.49
CA THR A 169 -4.85 9.17 8.75
C THR A 169 -4.17 9.72 7.50
N LEU A 170 -3.12 10.51 7.69
CA LEU A 170 -2.28 10.98 6.58
C LEU A 170 -1.55 9.82 5.91
N GLU A 171 -1.17 8.83 6.69
CA GLU A 171 -0.53 7.60 6.24
C GLU A 171 -1.44 6.82 5.28
N GLY A 172 -2.71 6.65 5.64
CA GLY A 172 -3.70 6.02 4.76
C GLY A 172 -3.93 6.81 3.49
N GLY A 173 -4.02 8.15 3.60
CA GLY A 173 -4.13 9.04 2.44
C GLY A 173 -2.92 8.97 1.50
N LEU A 174 -1.72 8.73 2.05
CA LEU A 174 -0.47 8.61 1.29
C LEU A 174 -0.45 7.35 0.43
N ILE A 175 -1.02 6.24 0.90
CA ILE A 175 -1.04 4.97 0.15
C ILE A 175 -1.71 5.12 -1.21
N LYS A 176 -2.78 5.86 -1.31
CA LYS A 176 -3.45 6.13 -2.59
C LYS A 176 -2.51 6.71 -3.66
N TYR A 177 -1.54 7.53 -3.25
CA TYR A 177 -0.57 8.12 -4.16
C TYR A 177 0.61 7.17 -4.40
N ALA A 178 1.08 6.46 -3.36
CA ALA A 178 2.14 5.48 -3.50
C ALA A 178 1.74 4.36 -4.46
N ASP A 179 0.51 3.84 -4.34
CA ASP A 179 -0.06 2.84 -5.24
C ASP A 179 -0.13 3.37 -6.68
N ARG A 180 -0.63 4.60 -6.86
CA ARG A 180 -0.72 5.22 -8.18
C ARG A 180 0.64 5.45 -8.83
N ILE A 181 1.66 5.87 -8.06
CA ILE A 181 3.04 6.03 -8.54
C ILE A 181 3.61 4.67 -8.94
N ALA A 182 3.45 3.67 -8.08
CA ALA A 182 3.89 2.31 -8.35
C ALA A 182 3.26 1.80 -9.66
N TYR A 183 1.94 1.78 -9.73
CA TYR A 183 1.18 1.36 -10.90
C TYR A 183 1.65 2.04 -12.19
N LEU A 184 1.72 3.37 -12.25
CA LEU A 184 2.10 4.09 -13.47
C LEU A 184 3.54 3.78 -13.91
N CYS A 185 4.48 3.70 -12.96
CA CYS A 185 5.88 3.44 -13.29
C CYS A 185 6.11 1.99 -13.68
N HIS A 186 5.40 1.06 -13.03
CA HIS A 186 5.59 -0.37 -13.27
C HIS A 186 4.94 -0.82 -14.58
N ASP A 187 3.73 -0.35 -14.88
CA ASP A 187 3.08 -0.68 -16.15
C ASP A 187 3.84 -0.10 -17.34
N TYR A 188 4.43 1.08 -17.16
CA TYR A 188 5.33 1.65 -18.18
C TYR A 188 6.56 0.78 -18.39
N ASP A 189 7.23 0.37 -17.31
CA ASP A 189 8.43 -0.46 -17.35
C ASP A 189 8.14 -1.84 -17.98
N ASP A 190 7.04 -2.48 -17.58
CA ASP A 190 6.60 -3.75 -18.14
C ASP A 190 6.26 -3.62 -19.64
N ALA A 191 5.55 -2.55 -20.04
CA ALA A 191 5.23 -2.29 -21.45
C ALA A 191 6.50 -2.03 -22.30
N GLU A 192 7.50 -1.34 -21.75
CA GLU A 192 8.78 -1.12 -22.42
C GLU A 192 9.56 -2.43 -22.57
N ASN A 193 9.62 -3.25 -21.52
CA ASN A 193 10.27 -4.57 -21.53
C ASN A 193 9.60 -5.54 -22.53
N MET A 194 8.28 -5.43 -22.72
CA MET A 194 7.52 -6.20 -23.72
C MET A 194 7.65 -5.63 -25.15
N GLY A 195 8.33 -4.50 -25.34
CA GLY A 195 8.46 -3.84 -26.64
C GLY A 195 7.16 -3.22 -27.17
N LEU A 196 6.15 -3.00 -26.30
CA LEU A 196 4.88 -2.37 -26.66
C LEU A 196 5.00 -0.85 -26.79
N ILE A 197 5.91 -0.24 -26.05
CA ILE A 197 6.22 1.19 -26.08
C ILE A 197 7.72 1.39 -25.93
N SER A 198 8.20 2.58 -26.28
CA SER A 198 9.60 2.96 -26.05
C SER A 198 9.70 4.35 -25.42
N ALA A 199 10.79 4.61 -24.69
CA ALA A 199 11.04 5.91 -24.08
C ALA A 199 11.04 7.07 -25.09
N LYS A 200 11.29 6.79 -26.39
CA LYS A 200 11.27 7.79 -27.46
C LYS A 200 9.86 8.26 -27.83
N GLU A 201 8.85 7.44 -27.53
CA GLU A 201 7.43 7.73 -27.82
C GLU A 201 6.77 8.56 -26.72
N LEU A 202 7.42 8.68 -25.55
CA LEU A 202 6.94 9.57 -24.50
C LEU A 202 6.98 11.02 -24.98
N PRO A 203 5.91 11.80 -24.73
CA PRO A 203 5.91 13.23 -25.02
C PRO A 203 7.10 13.95 -24.38
N ASP A 204 7.69 14.91 -25.08
CA ASP A 204 8.86 15.69 -24.61
C ASP A 204 8.64 16.32 -23.23
N ARG A 205 7.43 16.76 -22.95
CA ARG A 205 7.09 17.33 -21.63
C ARG A 205 7.21 16.27 -20.52
N VAL A 206 6.75 15.06 -20.78
CA VAL A 206 6.84 13.93 -19.82
C VAL A 206 8.30 13.57 -19.57
N ARG A 207 9.09 13.39 -20.63
CA ARG A 207 10.52 13.08 -20.54
C ARG A 207 11.30 14.13 -19.75
N ARG A 208 10.99 15.42 -19.94
CA ARG A 208 11.64 16.52 -19.23
C ARG A 208 11.29 16.57 -17.75
N VAL A 209 10.06 16.23 -17.38
CA VAL A 209 9.57 16.35 -16.00
C VAL A 209 9.85 15.08 -15.19
N LEU A 210 9.57 13.91 -15.75
CA LEU A 210 9.65 12.63 -15.04
C LEU A 210 10.97 11.89 -15.33
N GLY A 211 11.68 12.25 -16.39
CA GLY A 211 12.83 11.47 -16.88
C GLY A 211 12.37 10.33 -17.78
N THR A 212 13.28 9.39 -18.05
CA THR A 212 13.07 8.26 -18.97
C THR A 212 13.36 6.90 -18.33
N THR A 213 13.74 6.88 -17.06
CA THR A 213 14.02 5.64 -16.34
C THR A 213 12.97 5.43 -15.26
N HIS A 214 12.65 4.18 -14.97
CA HIS A 214 11.75 3.78 -13.88
C HIS A 214 12.08 4.53 -12.56
N SER A 215 13.34 4.53 -12.13
CA SER A 215 13.78 5.20 -10.91
C SER A 215 13.58 6.72 -10.95
N SER A 216 13.85 7.39 -12.08
CA SER A 216 13.64 8.84 -12.20
C SER A 216 12.17 9.22 -12.14
N MET A 217 11.30 8.42 -12.74
CA MET A 217 9.84 8.63 -12.71
C MET A 217 9.28 8.53 -11.29
N ILE A 218 9.62 7.45 -10.57
CA ILE A 218 9.22 7.28 -9.16
C ILE A 218 9.69 8.48 -8.33
N THR A 219 10.97 8.84 -8.46
CA THR A 219 11.56 9.95 -7.69
C THR A 219 10.84 11.27 -7.99
N ALA A 220 10.64 11.62 -9.26
CA ALA A 220 9.98 12.87 -9.64
C ALA A 220 8.56 12.96 -9.10
N MET A 221 7.77 11.88 -9.20
CA MET A 221 6.39 11.84 -8.69
C MET A 221 6.34 11.87 -7.16
N ALA A 222 7.18 11.11 -6.47
CA ALA A 222 7.24 11.10 -5.00
C ALA A 222 7.67 12.45 -4.44
N VAL A 223 8.68 13.09 -5.03
CA VAL A 223 9.13 14.45 -4.67
C VAL A 223 8.01 15.47 -4.90
N SER A 224 7.33 15.43 -6.04
CA SER A 224 6.21 16.32 -6.34
C SER A 224 5.12 16.21 -5.28
N TYR A 225 4.72 14.99 -4.91
CA TYR A 225 3.70 14.79 -3.87
C TYR A 225 4.17 15.31 -2.50
N THR A 226 5.37 14.97 -2.06
CA THR A 226 5.87 15.36 -0.73
C THR A 226 6.03 16.87 -0.60
N HIS A 227 6.44 17.56 -1.68
CA HIS A 227 6.55 19.04 -1.68
C HIS A 227 5.20 19.74 -1.70
N LEU A 228 4.19 19.18 -2.37
CA LEU A 228 2.83 19.75 -2.39
C LEU A 228 2.09 19.56 -1.05
N THR A 229 2.44 18.52 -0.29
CA THR A 229 1.79 18.18 0.98
C THR A 229 2.54 18.72 2.20
N LEU A 230 3.83 19.04 2.08
CA LEU A 230 4.53 19.75 3.13
C LEU A 230 3.91 21.15 3.29
N PRO A 231 3.51 21.57 4.51
CA PRO A 231 3.10 22.94 4.73
C PRO A 231 4.29 23.84 4.38
N THR A 232 4.19 24.50 3.23
CA THR A 232 5.11 25.59 2.89
C THR A 232 4.85 26.74 3.84
N LYS A 233 5.51 26.75 4.93
CA LYS A 233 5.80 27.75 5.97
C LYS A 233 5.53 27.20 7.37
N ALA A 234 6.59 26.93 8.05
CA ALA A 234 6.63 27.19 9.49
C ALA A 234 6.64 28.68 9.71
#